data_d214ba6b5224b3d7e5b64133ef139dd7
#
_entry.id   d214ba6b5224b3d7e5b64133ef139dd7
#
_cell.length_a   1.000
_cell.length_b   1.000
_cell.length_c   1.000
_cell.angle_alpha   90.00
_cell.angle_beta   90.00
_cell.angle_gamma   90.00
#
_symmetry.space_group_name_H-M   'P 1'
#
loop_
_entity.id
_entity.type
_entity.pdbx_description
1 polymer ?
#
loop_
_entity_poly.entity_id
_entity_poly.type
_entity_poly.pdbx_seq_one_letter_code
_entity_poly.pdbx_strand_id
1 'polypeptide(L)'
;MHESDSNLANVSILEEQLEDSKNTICIQGIKQVLSGLYKIHPTAGPVFFVRDWYFGIENFEKLLEEFETVFFEDREKGEKTSFCLTEEQSLLLLDASEAYLAERYAMGLLNRSEQSRFLLFQKLLKKKFRISYINEVLDFLECEGHLSDLRFSEAWLRQRMRSKKESRTKLYQELLLRSISSQTAKQALDTAFEDVDEEEILRDLIDSYISKGFDRDKIIKKCMYYGFPLKVINTLL
;
A
#
# COMPACT_ATOMS: atom_id res chain seq x y z
N MET A 1 -5.15 9.19 -14.49
CA MET A 1 -6.26 8.23 -14.37
C MET A 1 -6.41 7.34 -15.61
N HIS A 2 -5.91 7.73 -16.79
CA HIS A 2 -6.00 6.95 -18.04
C HIS A 2 -4.93 5.86 -18.24
N GLU A 3 -3.73 5.96 -17.66
CA GLU A 3 -2.66 4.96 -17.88
C GLU A 3 -2.81 3.67 -17.05
N SER A 4 -3.43 3.74 -15.87
CA SER A 4 -3.65 2.55 -15.04
C SER A 4 -4.75 1.64 -15.58
N ASP A 5 -5.77 2.23 -16.22
CA ASP A 5 -6.88 1.45 -16.82
C ASP A 5 -6.43 0.79 -18.14
N SER A 6 -5.51 1.42 -18.89
CA SER A 6 -4.93 0.81 -20.10
C SER A 6 -4.00 -0.37 -19.79
N ASN A 7 -3.28 -0.36 -18.67
CA ASN A 7 -2.39 -1.45 -18.29
C ASN A 7 -3.14 -2.67 -17.72
N LEU A 8 -4.27 -2.48 -17.01
CA LEU A 8 -5.16 -3.59 -16.62
C LEU A 8 -5.78 -4.27 -17.84
N ALA A 9 -6.16 -3.49 -18.85
CA ALA A 9 -6.64 -4.03 -20.13
C ALA A 9 -5.55 -4.82 -20.88
N ASN A 10 -4.29 -4.41 -20.77
CA ASN A 10 -3.17 -5.10 -21.41
C ASN A 10 -2.88 -6.48 -20.80
N VAL A 11 -3.05 -6.64 -19.49
CA VAL A 11 -2.87 -7.96 -18.80
C VAL A 11 -4.03 -8.88 -19.14
N SER A 12 -5.29 -8.41 -19.15
CA SER A 12 -6.43 -9.23 -19.57
C SER A 12 -6.34 -9.67 -21.02
N ILE A 13 -5.77 -8.87 -21.93
CA ILE A 13 -5.51 -9.27 -23.33
C ILE A 13 -4.47 -10.39 -23.39
N LEU A 14 -3.44 -10.35 -22.53
CA LEU A 14 -2.45 -11.42 -22.45
C LEU A 14 -3.01 -12.71 -21.87
N GLU A 15 -3.90 -12.61 -20.89
CA GLU A 15 -4.62 -13.77 -20.32
C GLU A 15 -5.54 -14.43 -21.37
N GLU A 16 -6.32 -13.65 -22.14
CA GLU A 16 -7.15 -14.17 -23.26
C GLU A 16 -6.30 -14.83 -24.36
N GLN A 17 -5.11 -14.31 -24.65
CA GLN A 17 -4.20 -14.91 -25.63
C GLN A 17 -3.58 -16.23 -25.17
N LEU A 18 -3.44 -16.45 -23.85
CA LEU A 18 -2.98 -17.73 -23.29
C LEU A 18 -4.05 -18.83 -23.40
N GLU A 19 -5.34 -18.49 -23.36
CA GLU A 19 -6.42 -19.46 -23.57
C GLU A 19 -6.47 -19.97 -25.02
N ASP A 20 -6.04 -19.15 -25.99
CA ASP A 20 -6.09 -19.48 -27.44
C ASP A 20 -4.80 -20.14 -28.00
N SER A 21 -3.62 -19.97 -27.36
CA SER A 21 -2.34 -20.48 -27.87
C SER A 21 -1.52 -21.15 -26.76
N LYS A 22 -1.42 -22.49 -26.80
CA LYS A 22 -0.47 -23.34 -26.02
C LYS A 22 0.09 -22.78 -24.69
N ASN A 23 -0.64 -21.96 -23.96
CA ASN A 23 -0.31 -21.40 -22.61
C ASN A 23 1.12 -20.88 -22.41
N THR A 24 1.82 -20.44 -23.49
CA THR A 24 3.21 -19.98 -23.42
C THR A 24 3.39 -18.60 -24.01
N ILE A 25 4.13 -17.73 -23.31
CA ILE A 25 4.51 -16.40 -23.77
C ILE A 25 5.87 -16.49 -24.47
N CYS A 26 5.94 -15.98 -25.71
CA CYS A 26 7.22 -15.78 -26.38
C CYS A 26 7.61 -14.31 -26.30
N ILE A 27 8.84 -14.02 -25.90
CA ILE A 27 9.40 -12.68 -25.71
C ILE A 27 10.52 -12.40 -26.71
N GLN A 28 10.62 -11.17 -27.15
CA GLN A 28 11.66 -10.69 -28.08
C GLN A 28 12.61 -9.68 -27.44
N GLY A 29 12.36 -9.30 -26.19
CA GLY A 29 13.23 -8.38 -25.44
C GLY A 29 12.85 -8.23 -23.99
N ILE A 30 13.88 -8.15 -23.15
CA ILE A 30 13.79 -7.76 -21.75
C ILE A 30 14.68 -6.54 -21.54
N LYS A 31 14.16 -5.49 -20.93
CA LYS A 31 14.93 -4.27 -20.65
C LYS A 31 14.71 -3.85 -19.20
N GLN A 32 15.81 -3.76 -18.45
CA GLN A 32 15.77 -3.14 -17.12
C GLN A 32 15.47 -1.64 -17.24
N VAL A 33 14.49 -1.17 -16.48
CA VAL A 33 14.04 0.23 -16.44
C VAL A 33 14.54 0.92 -15.18
N LEU A 34 14.41 0.23 -14.04
CA LEU A 34 14.89 0.63 -12.73
C LEU A 34 15.45 -0.61 -12.03
N SER A 35 16.09 -0.44 -10.87
CA SER A 35 16.52 -1.58 -10.05
C SER A 35 15.33 -2.49 -9.75
N GLY A 36 15.44 -3.77 -10.09
CA GLY A 36 14.39 -4.76 -9.90
C GLY A 36 13.15 -4.59 -10.78
N LEU A 37 13.10 -3.63 -11.70
CA LEU A 37 11.96 -3.40 -12.59
C LEU A 37 12.34 -3.57 -14.04
N TYR A 38 11.63 -4.45 -14.74
CA TYR A 38 11.90 -4.84 -16.11
C TYR A 38 10.68 -4.60 -17.02
N LYS A 39 10.99 -4.15 -18.22
CA LYS A 39 10.02 -4.01 -19.32
C LYS A 39 10.14 -5.21 -20.23
N ILE A 40 9.06 -5.93 -20.42
CA ILE A 40 8.97 -7.13 -21.23
C ILE A 40 8.34 -6.77 -22.58
N HIS A 41 9.00 -7.20 -23.64
CA HIS A 41 8.52 -7.06 -25.01
C HIS A 41 8.10 -8.44 -25.54
N PRO A 42 6.80 -8.81 -25.51
CA PRO A 42 6.35 -10.07 -26.07
C PRO A 42 6.40 -10.02 -27.61
N THR A 43 6.45 -11.18 -28.25
CA THR A 43 6.36 -11.30 -29.72
C THR A 43 4.98 -10.95 -30.23
N ALA A 44 3.94 -11.20 -29.43
CA ALA A 44 2.55 -10.84 -29.67
C ALA A 44 1.98 -10.18 -28.42
N GLY A 45 1.09 -9.18 -28.60
CA GLY A 45 0.46 -8.47 -27.51
C GLY A 45 1.20 -7.22 -27.05
N PRO A 46 0.67 -6.54 -26.02
CA PRO A 46 1.21 -5.29 -25.51
C PRO A 46 2.45 -5.53 -24.63
N VAL A 47 3.30 -4.51 -24.60
CA VAL A 47 4.42 -4.45 -23.66
C VAL A 47 3.90 -4.32 -22.23
N PHE A 48 4.54 -5.03 -21.31
CA PHE A 48 4.18 -4.99 -19.89
C PHE A 48 5.42 -4.91 -19.00
N PHE A 49 5.21 -4.71 -17.70
CA PHE A 49 6.27 -4.55 -16.72
C PHE A 49 6.18 -5.62 -15.65
N VAL A 50 7.34 -6.06 -15.18
CA VAL A 50 7.49 -7.06 -14.13
C VAL A 50 8.53 -6.57 -13.14
N ARG A 51 8.27 -6.78 -11.87
CA ARG A 51 9.27 -6.65 -10.81
C ARG A 51 9.81 -8.04 -10.47
N ASP A 52 11.11 -8.19 -10.42
CA ASP A 52 11.81 -9.43 -10.06
C ASP A 52 11.37 -9.97 -8.69
N TRP A 53 11.08 -9.08 -7.73
CA TRP A 53 10.52 -9.43 -6.43
C TRP A 53 9.28 -10.35 -6.53
N TYR A 54 8.34 -10.03 -7.41
CA TYR A 54 7.08 -10.78 -7.57
C TYR A 54 7.23 -12.06 -8.40
N PHE A 55 8.26 -12.13 -9.21
CA PHE A 55 8.60 -13.35 -9.95
C PHE A 55 9.44 -14.33 -9.10
N GLY A 56 10.06 -13.82 -8.03
CA GLY A 56 11.12 -14.47 -7.27
C GLY A 56 12.48 -14.14 -7.87
N ILE A 57 13.32 -13.41 -7.13
CA ILE A 57 14.58 -12.82 -7.61
C ILE A 57 15.47 -13.87 -8.29
N GLU A 58 15.73 -15.01 -7.62
CA GLU A 58 16.56 -16.09 -8.16
C GLU A 58 15.98 -16.72 -9.45
N ASN A 59 14.66 -16.86 -9.53
CA ASN A 59 13.98 -17.39 -10.71
C ASN A 59 14.06 -16.40 -11.88
N PHE A 60 13.98 -15.11 -11.59
CA PHE A 60 14.08 -14.06 -12.61
C PHE A 60 15.50 -13.91 -13.14
N GLU A 61 16.51 -14.03 -12.28
CA GLU A 61 17.93 -14.07 -12.69
C GLU A 61 18.21 -15.23 -13.64
N LYS A 62 17.75 -16.43 -13.32
CA LYS A 62 17.85 -17.59 -14.23
C LYS A 62 17.15 -17.35 -15.57
N LEU A 63 15.95 -16.78 -15.53
CA LEU A 63 15.23 -16.41 -16.77
C LEU A 63 16.02 -15.43 -17.63
N LEU A 64 16.68 -14.43 -17.02
CA LEU A 64 17.53 -13.48 -17.73
C LEU A 64 18.74 -14.17 -18.36
N GLU A 65 19.41 -15.05 -17.65
CA GLU A 65 20.56 -15.81 -18.16
C GLU A 65 20.16 -16.69 -19.35
N GLU A 66 19.03 -17.41 -19.24
CA GLU A 66 18.48 -18.22 -20.32
C GLU A 66 18.14 -17.37 -21.56
N PHE A 67 17.47 -16.23 -21.34
CA PHE A 67 17.14 -15.28 -22.41
C PHE A 67 18.38 -14.72 -23.11
N GLU A 68 19.38 -14.26 -22.35
CA GLU A 68 20.62 -13.71 -22.90
C GLU A 68 21.39 -14.76 -23.71
N THR A 69 21.45 -16.00 -23.23
CA THR A 69 22.14 -17.10 -23.94
C THR A 69 21.52 -17.33 -25.31
N VAL A 70 20.20 -17.48 -25.38
CA VAL A 70 19.48 -17.69 -26.65
C VAL A 70 19.64 -16.45 -27.56
N PHE A 71 19.57 -15.25 -26.99
CA PHE A 71 19.65 -14.00 -27.73
C PHE A 71 21.03 -13.78 -28.37
N PHE A 72 22.13 -14.20 -27.71
CA PHE A 72 23.48 -14.15 -28.28
C PHE A 72 23.68 -15.17 -29.40
N GLU A 73 23.22 -16.41 -29.21
CA GLU A 73 23.37 -17.48 -30.20
C GLU A 73 22.62 -17.16 -31.53
N ASP A 74 21.38 -16.61 -31.44
CA ASP A 74 20.60 -16.28 -32.62
C ASP A 74 21.10 -15.05 -33.35
N ARG A 75 21.70 -14.09 -32.65
CA ARG A 75 22.33 -12.91 -33.26
C ARG A 75 23.50 -13.27 -34.17
N GLU A 76 24.29 -14.27 -33.77
CA GLU A 76 25.38 -14.79 -34.60
C GLU A 76 24.86 -15.49 -35.87
N LYS A 77 23.65 -16.05 -35.84
CA LYS A 77 23.00 -16.74 -36.97
C LYS A 77 22.21 -15.81 -37.87
N GLY A 78 21.96 -14.54 -37.47
CA GLY A 78 21.19 -13.55 -38.24
C GLY A 78 19.67 -13.81 -38.23
N GLU A 79 19.17 -14.60 -37.30
CA GLU A 79 17.75 -14.95 -37.17
C GLU A 79 17.00 -13.96 -36.27
N LYS A 80 15.67 -13.86 -36.46
CA LYS A 80 14.81 -13.11 -35.54
C LYS A 80 14.64 -13.89 -34.26
N THR A 81 15.23 -13.39 -33.20
CA THR A 81 15.21 -14.02 -31.88
C THR A 81 13.83 -13.94 -31.26
N SER A 82 13.30 -15.09 -30.88
CA SER A 82 12.16 -15.19 -29.98
C SER A 82 12.46 -16.27 -28.94
N PHE A 83 12.36 -15.91 -27.66
CA PHE A 83 12.53 -16.84 -26.55
C PHE A 83 11.15 -17.19 -26.00
N CYS A 84 10.74 -18.46 -26.12
CA CYS A 84 9.46 -18.93 -25.60
C CYS A 84 9.62 -19.50 -24.20
N LEU A 85 8.89 -18.94 -23.27
CA LEU A 85 8.86 -19.37 -21.87
C LEU A 85 8.16 -20.73 -21.72
N THR A 86 8.45 -21.44 -20.67
CA THR A 86 7.62 -22.58 -20.25
C THR A 86 6.24 -22.09 -19.79
N GLU A 87 5.27 -22.98 -19.68
CA GLU A 87 3.94 -22.66 -19.16
C GLU A 87 4.03 -22.07 -17.73
N GLU A 88 4.85 -22.69 -16.87
CA GLU A 88 5.08 -22.23 -15.50
C GLU A 88 5.70 -20.81 -15.46
N GLN A 89 6.76 -20.57 -16.25
CA GLN A 89 7.39 -19.26 -16.35
C GLN A 89 6.42 -18.20 -16.90
N SER A 90 5.56 -18.57 -17.86
CA SER A 90 4.55 -17.68 -18.42
C SER A 90 3.51 -17.25 -17.38
N LEU A 91 3.01 -18.19 -16.59
CA LEU A 91 2.07 -17.91 -15.50
C LEU A 91 2.71 -17.01 -14.43
N LEU A 92 3.93 -17.34 -13.98
CA LEU A 92 4.66 -16.52 -13.01
C LEU A 92 4.91 -15.10 -13.53
N LEU A 93 5.19 -14.95 -14.83
CA LEU A 93 5.44 -13.65 -15.43
C LEU A 93 4.17 -12.78 -15.47
N LEU A 94 3.02 -13.39 -15.73
CA LEU A 94 1.72 -12.69 -15.68
C LEU A 94 1.34 -12.30 -14.25
N ASP A 95 1.48 -13.24 -13.31
CA ASP A 95 1.22 -12.98 -11.89
C ASP A 95 2.06 -11.82 -11.37
N ALA A 96 3.37 -11.81 -11.70
CA ALA A 96 4.27 -10.73 -11.35
C ALA A 96 3.91 -9.39 -12.03
N SER A 97 3.37 -9.42 -13.24
CA SER A 97 2.87 -8.24 -13.94
C SER A 97 1.61 -7.67 -13.26
N GLU A 98 0.66 -8.51 -12.86
CA GLU A 98 -0.52 -8.08 -12.10
C GLU A 98 -0.15 -7.49 -10.74
N ALA A 99 0.78 -8.13 -10.02
CA ALA A 99 1.29 -7.61 -8.74
C ALA A 99 1.92 -6.22 -8.93
N TYR A 100 2.71 -6.03 -10.00
CA TYR A 100 3.27 -4.70 -10.32
C TYR A 100 2.19 -3.65 -10.62
N LEU A 101 1.09 -4.02 -11.27
CA LEU A 101 -0.03 -3.09 -11.47
C LEU A 101 -0.68 -2.68 -10.14
N ALA A 102 -0.81 -3.61 -9.19
CA ALA A 102 -1.30 -3.31 -7.84
C ALA A 102 -0.32 -2.39 -7.10
N GLU A 103 1.00 -2.61 -7.21
CA GLU A 103 2.06 -1.73 -6.67
C GLU A 103 1.92 -0.31 -7.22
N ARG A 104 1.83 -0.14 -8.53
CA ARG A 104 1.66 1.20 -9.15
C ARG A 104 0.43 1.93 -8.63
N TYR A 105 -0.68 1.21 -8.50
CA TYR A 105 -1.91 1.79 -7.95
C TYR A 105 -1.71 2.20 -6.47
N ALA A 106 -1.09 1.34 -5.67
CA ALA A 106 -0.78 1.61 -4.27
C ALA A 106 0.15 2.84 -4.12
N MET A 107 1.23 2.92 -4.89
CA MET A 107 2.13 4.06 -4.93
C MET A 107 1.41 5.36 -5.31
N GLY A 108 0.48 5.30 -6.25
CA GLY A 108 -0.38 6.45 -6.59
C GLY A 108 -1.27 6.93 -5.44
N LEU A 109 -1.62 6.07 -4.49
CA LEU A 109 -2.35 6.44 -3.27
C LEU A 109 -1.39 7.00 -2.21
N LEU A 110 -0.24 6.37 -2.00
CA LEU A 110 0.77 6.78 -1.03
C LEU A 110 1.37 8.16 -1.36
N ASN A 111 1.58 8.46 -2.65
CA ASN A 111 2.05 9.78 -3.11
C ASN A 111 1.08 10.93 -2.77
N ARG A 112 -0.19 10.64 -2.50
CA ARG A 112 -1.19 11.67 -2.12
C ARG A 112 -1.26 11.87 -0.61
N SER A 113 -1.13 10.79 0.16
CA SER A 113 -1.17 10.81 1.62
C SER A 113 -0.70 9.49 2.21
N GLU A 114 -0.15 9.53 3.42
CA GLU A 114 0.14 8.32 4.18
C GLU A 114 -1.12 7.45 4.30
N GLN A 115 -0.92 6.14 4.17
CA GLN A 115 -1.97 5.12 4.33
C GLN A 115 -1.50 4.11 5.36
N SER A 116 -2.44 3.52 6.13
CA SER A 116 -2.11 2.30 6.87
C SER A 116 -2.15 1.09 5.95
N ARG A 117 -1.40 0.04 6.31
CA ARG A 117 -1.41 -1.25 5.60
C ARG A 117 -2.84 -1.75 5.37
N PHE A 118 -3.67 -1.70 6.40
CA PHE A 118 -5.06 -2.14 6.32
C PHE A 118 -5.91 -1.30 5.35
N LEU A 119 -5.79 0.04 5.40
CA LEU A 119 -6.54 0.91 4.50
C LEU A 119 -6.10 0.72 3.04
N LEU A 120 -4.81 0.52 2.81
CA LEU A 120 -4.27 0.27 1.48
C LEU A 120 -4.74 -1.09 0.96
N PHE A 121 -4.71 -2.15 1.80
CA PHE A 121 -5.28 -3.45 1.50
C PHE A 121 -6.74 -3.36 1.04
N GLN A 122 -7.58 -2.66 1.81
CA GLN A 122 -9.00 -2.50 1.46
C GLN A 122 -9.20 -1.78 0.12
N LYS A 123 -8.37 -0.77 -0.18
CA LYS A 123 -8.44 -0.03 -1.45
C LYS A 123 -8.03 -0.88 -2.64
N LEU A 124 -7.00 -1.71 -2.50
CA LEU A 124 -6.56 -2.65 -3.52
C LEU A 124 -7.61 -3.74 -3.75
N LEU A 125 -8.18 -4.29 -2.68
CA LEU A 125 -9.26 -5.28 -2.77
C LEU A 125 -10.50 -4.71 -3.48
N LYS A 126 -10.86 -3.45 -3.19
CA LYS A 126 -11.97 -2.76 -3.88
C LYS A 126 -11.70 -2.58 -5.38
N LYS A 127 -10.43 -2.50 -5.79
CA LYS A 127 -10.00 -2.48 -7.20
C LYS A 127 -9.94 -3.87 -7.83
N LYS A 128 -10.32 -4.91 -7.08
CA LYS A 128 -10.40 -6.31 -7.51
C LYS A 128 -9.06 -6.99 -7.80
N PHE A 129 -7.95 -6.47 -7.25
CA PHE A 129 -6.71 -7.23 -7.24
C PHE A 129 -6.84 -8.50 -6.39
N ARG A 130 -6.15 -9.57 -6.78
CA ARG A 130 -6.15 -10.84 -6.02
C ARG A 130 -5.46 -10.64 -4.66
N ILE A 131 -5.97 -11.31 -3.63
CA ILE A 131 -5.49 -11.16 -2.24
C ILE A 131 -4.01 -11.56 -2.11
N SER A 132 -3.55 -12.60 -2.84
CA SER A 132 -2.15 -13.02 -2.87
C SER A 132 -1.24 -11.87 -3.29
N TYR A 133 -1.54 -11.22 -4.41
CA TYR A 133 -0.73 -10.09 -4.90
C TYR A 133 -0.81 -8.87 -3.99
N ILE A 134 -1.97 -8.59 -3.40
CA ILE A 134 -2.11 -7.49 -2.45
C ILE A 134 -1.13 -7.65 -1.28
N ASN A 135 -1.03 -8.85 -0.70
CA ASN A 135 -0.13 -9.10 0.42
C ASN A 135 1.33 -8.93 0.02
N GLU A 136 1.74 -9.51 -1.12
CA GLU A 136 3.10 -9.38 -1.64
C GLU A 136 3.48 -7.91 -1.92
N VAL A 137 2.57 -7.14 -2.50
CA VAL A 137 2.77 -5.71 -2.76
C VAL A 137 2.91 -4.93 -1.46
N LEU A 138 2.08 -5.21 -0.46
CA LEU A 138 2.17 -4.53 0.83
C LEU A 138 3.48 -4.87 1.55
N ASP A 139 3.92 -6.13 1.50
CA ASP A 139 5.19 -6.58 2.07
C ASP A 139 6.38 -5.88 1.37
N PHE A 140 6.35 -5.81 0.04
CA PHE A 140 7.34 -5.08 -0.75
C PHE A 140 7.39 -3.59 -0.37
N LEU A 141 6.23 -2.92 -0.32
CA LEU A 141 6.16 -1.49 0.00
C LEU A 141 6.61 -1.18 1.45
N GLU A 142 6.39 -2.09 2.39
CA GLU A 142 6.94 -1.99 3.75
C GLU A 142 8.45 -2.19 3.77
N CYS A 143 8.97 -3.19 3.05
CA CYS A 143 10.39 -3.47 2.94
C CYS A 143 11.15 -2.27 2.33
N GLU A 144 10.62 -1.67 1.27
CA GLU A 144 11.18 -0.47 0.63
C GLU A 144 10.92 0.82 1.44
N GLY A 145 10.23 0.74 2.57
CA GLY A 145 9.92 1.90 3.41
C GLY A 145 8.88 2.85 2.84
N HIS A 146 8.20 2.50 1.76
CA HIS A 146 7.12 3.30 1.17
C HIS A 146 5.84 3.26 2.00
N LEU A 147 5.56 2.15 2.68
CA LEU A 147 4.42 1.96 3.56
C LEU A 147 4.89 1.88 5.02
N SER A 148 4.22 2.60 5.93
CA SER A 148 4.51 2.55 7.37
C SER A 148 3.30 2.93 8.20
N ASP A 149 2.82 2.00 9.00
CA ASP A 149 1.73 2.23 9.95
C ASP A 149 2.11 3.25 11.03
N LEU A 150 3.40 3.37 11.37
CA LEU A 150 3.88 4.38 12.32
C LEU A 150 3.76 5.78 11.71
N ARG A 151 4.31 6.01 10.52
CA ARG A 151 4.20 7.32 9.83
C ARG A 151 2.75 7.73 9.60
N PHE A 152 1.91 6.76 9.18
CA PHE A 152 0.48 6.98 9.06
C PHE A 152 -0.13 7.43 10.38
N SER A 153 0.16 6.75 11.50
CA SER A 153 -0.39 7.05 12.81
C SER A 153 0.03 8.44 13.29
N GLU A 154 1.30 8.80 13.14
CA GLU A 154 1.81 10.13 13.48
C GLU A 154 1.16 11.24 12.64
N ALA A 155 1.04 11.03 11.32
CA ALA A 155 0.39 12.00 10.43
C ALA A 155 -1.10 12.17 10.78
N TRP A 156 -1.80 11.07 11.06
CA TRP A 156 -3.19 11.07 11.46
C TRP A 156 -3.41 11.76 12.81
N LEU A 157 -2.56 11.47 13.82
CA LEU A 157 -2.61 12.12 15.13
C LEU A 157 -2.38 13.62 15.01
N ARG A 158 -1.36 14.08 14.29
CA ARG A 158 -1.11 15.51 14.04
C ARG A 158 -2.33 16.22 13.45
N GLN A 159 -2.99 15.61 12.46
CA GLN A 159 -4.18 16.18 11.87
C GLN A 159 -5.36 16.19 12.85
N ARG A 160 -5.53 15.11 13.60
CA ARG A 160 -6.65 14.93 14.51
C ARG A 160 -6.59 15.89 15.70
N MET A 161 -5.42 16.01 16.32
CA MET A 161 -5.18 16.89 17.47
C MET A 161 -5.34 18.38 17.12
N ARG A 162 -5.05 18.79 15.86
CA ARG A 162 -5.33 20.15 15.39
C ARG A 162 -6.82 20.46 15.27
N SER A 163 -7.62 19.46 14.95
CA SER A 163 -9.04 19.65 14.64
C SER A 163 -9.97 19.32 15.79
N LYS A 164 -9.52 18.50 16.75
CA LYS A 164 -10.34 17.99 17.85
C LYS A 164 -9.55 17.91 19.15
N LYS A 165 -10.24 18.19 20.25
CA LYS A 165 -9.73 18.06 21.61
C LYS A 165 -10.15 16.69 22.15
N GLU A 166 -9.40 15.65 21.82
CA GLU A 166 -9.70 14.26 22.22
C GLU A 166 -8.63 13.75 23.19
N SER A 167 -9.02 12.88 24.11
CA SER A 167 -8.09 12.25 25.06
C SER A 167 -7.16 11.26 24.37
N ARG A 168 -6.00 11.02 24.98
CA ARG A 168 -5.05 9.98 24.52
C ARG A 168 -5.72 8.61 24.40
N THR A 169 -6.58 8.26 25.36
CA THR A 169 -7.35 7.00 25.35
C THR A 169 -8.26 6.90 24.14
N LYS A 170 -8.96 7.98 23.79
CA LYS A 170 -9.82 8.01 22.61
C LYS A 170 -9.03 7.86 21.31
N LEU A 171 -7.93 8.58 21.20
CA LEU A 171 -7.04 8.50 20.02
C LEU A 171 -6.43 7.11 19.86
N TYR A 172 -6.04 6.46 20.98
CA TYR A 172 -5.58 5.08 20.98
C TYR A 172 -6.63 4.11 20.40
N GLN A 173 -7.87 4.19 20.90
CA GLN A 173 -8.98 3.37 20.39
C GLN A 173 -9.23 3.60 18.88
N GLU A 174 -9.15 4.85 18.45
CA GLU A 174 -9.33 5.22 17.04
C GLU A 174 -8.23 4.66 16.12
N LEU A 175 -6.99 4.55 16.61
CA LEU A 175 -5.91 3.88 15.87
C LEU A 175 -6.12 2.37 15.79
N LEU A 176 -6.54 1.72 16.90
CA LEU A 176 -6.86 0.30 16.88
C LEU A 176 -8.00 -0.04 15.91
N LEU A 177 -9.04 0.81 15.82
CA LEU A 177 -10.13 0.66 14.85
C LEU A 177 -9.65 0.76 13.38
N ARG A 178 -8.48 1.34 13.15
CA ARG A 178 -7.81 1.40 11.83
C ARG A 178 -6.84 0.26 11.61
N SER A 179 -6.93 -0.77 12.46
CA SER A 179 -6.07 -1.96 12.45
C SER A 179 -4.57 -1.64 12.66
N ILE A 180 -4.27 -0.53 13.32
CA ILE A 180 -2.92 -0.24 13.79
C ILE A 180 -2.60 -1.13 14.99
N SER A 181 -1.41 -1.72 15.03
CA SER A 181 -0.98 -2.55 16.15
C SER A 181 -0.95 -1.75 17.46
N SER A 182 -1.23 -2.43 18.58
CA SER A 182 -1.16 -1.82 19.92
C SER A 182 0.20 -1.17 20.19
N GLN A 183 1.29 -1.80 19.76
CA GLN A 183 2.64 -1.30 19.91
C GLN A 183 2.87 -0.02 19.11
N THR A 184 2.54 -0.03 17.82
CA THR A 184 2.66 1.13 16.91
C THR A 184 1.78 2.29 17.39
N ALA A 185 0.54 2.01 17.83
CA ALA A 185 -0.36 3.03 18.33
C ALA A 185 0.18 3.70 19.62
N LYS A 186 0.75 2.93 20.53
CA LYS A 186 1.39 3.48 21.74
C LYS A 186 2.58 4.33 21.38
N GLN A 187 3.48 3.85 20.53
CA GLN A 187 4.67 4.58 20.09
C GLN A 187 4.30 5.93 19.46
N ALA A 188 3.34 5.94 18.53
CA ALA A 188 2.89 7.17 17.89
C ALA A 188 2.26 8.16 18.89
N LEU A 189 1.51 7.65 19.88
CA LEU A 189 0.91 8.47 20.93
C LEU A 189 1.94 8.99 21.94
N ASP A 190 2.98 8.21 22.28
CA ASP A 190 4.07 8.66 23.15
C ASP A 190 4.74 9.89 22.52
N THR A 191 5.08 9.81 21.24
CA THR A 191 5.63 10.96 20.49
C THR A 191 4.65 12.14 20.41
N ALA A 192 3.36 11.88 20.11
CA ALA A 192 2.38 12.94 19.91
C ALA A 192 2.03 13.69 21.22
N PHE A 193 2.19 13.06 22.38
CA PHE A 193 1.90 13.61 23.71
C PHE A 193 3.14 13.94 24.54
N GLU A 194 4.35 13.92 23.96
CA GLU A 194 5.59 14.19 24.67
C GLU A 194 5.58 15.54 25.41
N ASP A 195 5.07 16.59 24.73
CA ASP A 195 4.98 17.95 25.25
C ASP A 195 3.53 18.43 25.45
N VAL A 196 2.55 17.51 25.51
CA VAL A 196 1.11 17.86 25.57
C VAL A 196 0.53 17.51 26.94
N ASP A 197 0.01 18.52 27.65
CA ASP A 197 -0.77 18.34 28.87
C ASP A 197 -2.22 18.00 28.54
N GLU A 198 -2.61 16.76 28.82
CA GLU A 198 -3.98 16.26 28.58
C GLU A 198 -5.02 16.97 29.49
N GLU A 199 -4.61 17.42 30.69
CA GLU A 199 -5.49 18.20 31.56
C GLU A 199 -5.76 19.59 31.00
N GLU A 200 -4.78 20.22 30.39
CA GLU A 200 -4.96 21.52 29.72
C GLU A 200 -5.96 21.41 28.56
N ILE A 201 -5.84 20.34 27.74
CA ILE A 201 -6.82 20.07 26.68
C ILE A 201 -8.24 19.94 27.24
N LEU A 202 -8.41 19.26 28.36
CA LEU A 202 -9.71 19.09 29.01
C LEU A 202 -10.24 20.39 29.60
N ARG A 203 -9.41 21.20 30.26
CA ARG A 203 -9.79 22.54 30.77
C ARG A 203 -10.29 23.44 29.65
N ASP A 204 -9.54 23.55 28.59
CA ASP A 204 -9.91 24.29 27.40
C ASP A 204 -11.24 23.83 26.76
N LEU A 205 -11.50 22.49 26.81
CA LEU A 205 -12.74 21.93 26.31
C LEU A 205 -13.92 22.31 27.20
N ILE A 206 -13.75 22.21 28.52
CA ILE A 206 -14.74 22.59 29.53
C ILE A 206 -15.07 24.09 29.41
N ASP A 207 -14.08 24.96 29.37
CA ASP A 207 -14.25 26.42 29.26
C ASP A 207 -15.01 26.80 27.99
N SER A 208 -14.70 26.12 26.87
CA SER A 208 -15.41 26.29 25.60
C SER A 208 -16.91 25.89 25.71
N TYR A 209 -17.28 24.92 26.56
CA TYR A 209 -18.66 24.54 26.74
C TYR A 209 -19.37 25.41 27.76
N ILE A 210 -18.70 25.87 28.81
CA ILE A 210 -19.21 26.87 29.76
C ILE A 210 -19.58 28.17 29.02
N SER A 211 -18.66 28.67 28.19
CA SER A 211 -18.89 29.88 27.39
C SER A 211 -20.05 29.78 26.41
N LYS A 212 -20.42 28.57 26.00
CA LYS A 212 -21.58 28.26 25.16
C LYS A 212 -22.89 28.07 25.97
N GLY A 213 -22.82 28.22 27.30
CA GLY A 213 -23.98 28.08 28.17
C GLY A 213 -24.47 26.63 28.37
N PHE A 214 -23.58 25.63 28.24
CA PHE A 214 -23.96 24.25 28.50
C PHE A 214 -24.06 24.00 30.02
N ASP A 215 -25.06 23.22 30.44
CA ASP A 215 -25.17 22.74 31.80
C ASP A 215 -24.10 21.69 32.13
N ARG A 216 -23.87 21.47 33.46
CA ARG A 216 -22.84 20.55 33.95
C ARG A 216 -22.96 19.14 33.37
N ASP A 217 -24.17 18.58 33.35
CA ASP A 217 -24.41 17.21 32.88
C ASP A 217 -24.11 17.06 31.38
N LYS A 218 -24.43 18.06 30.60
CA LYS A 218 -24.13 18.10 29.18
C LYS A 218 -22.64 18.23 28.91
N ILE A 219 -21.91 19.03 29.71
CA ILE A 219 -20.46 19.14 29.63
C ILE A 219 -19.80 17.79 29.93
N ILE A 220 -20.20 17.13 31.03
CA ILE A 220 -19.71 15.82 31.42
C ILE A 220 -19.87 14.81 30.26
N LYS A 221 -21.10 14.70 29.72
CA LYS A 221 -21.41 13.77 28.61
C LYS A 221 -20.53 14.04 27.40
N LYS A 222 -20.28 15.31 27.05
CA LYS A 222 -19.44 15.68 25.93
C LYS A 222 -17.96 15.37 26.18
N CYS A 223 -17.41 15.67 27.35
CA CYS A 223 -16.03 15.35 27.69
C CYS A 223 -15.81 13.83 27.72
N MET A 224 -16.75 13.06 28.25
CA MET A 224 -16.72 11.59 28.17
C MET A 224 -16.74 11.06 26.72
N TYR A 225 -17.54 11.67 25.85
CA TYR A 225 -17.55 11.33 24.42
C TYR A 225 -16.18 11.54 23.75
N TYR A 226 -15.41 12.56 24.18
CA TYR A 226 -14.04 12.80 23.76
C TYR A 226 -13.01 11.92 24.48
N GLY A 227 -13.48 11.00 25.34
CA GLY A 227 -12.68 9.94 25.97
C GLY A 227 -12.05 10.33 27.30
N PHE A 228 -12.39 11.48 27.88
CA PHE A 228 -11.87 11.88 29.18
C PHE A 228 -12.57 11.11 30.32
N PRO A 229 -11.81 10.62 31.34
CA PRO A 229 -12.41 9.89 32.46
C PRO A 229 -13.29 10.80 33.31
N LEU A 230 -14.45 10.28 33.77
CA LEU A 230 -15.38 11.02 34.62
C LEU A 230 -14.71 11.60 35.88
N LYS A 231 -13.80 10.85 36.48
CA LYS A 231 -13.05 11.30 37.67
C LYS A 231 -12.28 12.59 37.40
N VAL A 232 -11.55 12.67 36.28
CA VAL A 232 -10.76 13.85 35.91
C VAL A 232 -11.68 15.03 35.55
N ILE A 233 -12.77 14.75 34.84
CA ILE A 233 -13.77 15.79 34.48
C ILE A 233 -14.36 16.43 35.76
N ASN A 234 -14.75 15.63 36.77
CA ASN A 234 -15.29 16.14 38.01
C ASN A 234 -14.30 16.91 38.89
N THR A 235 -12.99 16.68 38.71
CA THR A 235 -11.95 17.43 39.42
C THR A 235 -11.77 18.85 38.84
N LEU A 236 -12.06 19.03 37.53
CA LEU A 236 -11.87 20.28 36.81
C LEU A 236 -13.16 21.11 36.62
N LEU A 237 -14.33 20.55 36.88
CA LEU A 237 -15.67 21.15 36.84
C LEU A 237 -16.17 21.56 38.23
#